data_e63983cbf91057513482d42c937afc3d
#
_entry.id   e63983cbf91057513482d42c937afc3d
#
_cell.length_a   1.000
_cell.length_b   1.000
_cell.length_c   1.000
_cell.angle_alpha   90.00
_cell.angle_beta   90.00
_cell.angle_gamma   90.00
#
_symmetry.space_group_name_H-M   'P 1'
#
loop_
_entity.id
_entity.type
_entity.pdbx_description
1 polymer ?
#
loop_
_entity_poly.entity_id
_entity_poly.type
_entity_poly.pdbx_seq_one_letter_code
_entity_poly.pdbx_strand_id
1 'polypeptide(L)' 'MKKAQNDQIRMYLQAGNSLTPIDALEKFNCFRLAARVKNLRDAGVNIRSELLHTSDGKKYARYWIAN' A
#
# COMPACT_ATOMS: atom_id res chain seq x y z
N MET A 1 15.51 -10.48 13.32
CA MET A 1 15.05 -9.09 13.41
C MET A 1 13.87 -8.87 12.47
N LYS A 2 12.84 -8.22 12.94
CA LYS A 2 11.70 -7.89 12.07
C LYS A 2 12.08 -6.78 11.11
N LYS A 3 11.72 -6.93 9.84
CA LYS A 3 11.85 -5.83 8.89
C LYS A 3 10.88 -4.73 9.26
N ALA A 4 11.27 -3.49 8.98
CA ALA A 4 10.35 -2.38 9.13
C ALA A 4 9.14 -2.57 8.22
N GLN A 5 7.99 -2.11 8.67
CA GLN A 5 6.74 -2.25 7.91
C GLN A 5 6.85 -1.61 6.52
N ASN A 6 7.55 -0.47 6.43
CA ASN A 6 7.78 0.18 5.14
C ASN A 6 8.52 -0.72 4.15
N ASP A 7 9.53 -1.45 4.63
CA ASP A 7 10.31 -2.35 3.79
C ASP A 7 9.46 -3.52 3.28
N GLN A 8 8.62 -4.08 4.16
CA GLN A 8 7.74 -5.18 3.78
C GLN A 8 6.76 -4.74 2.69
N ILE A 9 6.16 -3.57 2.86
CA ILE A 9 5.21 -3.02 1.89
C ILE A 9 5.92 -2.73 0.58
N ARG A 10 7.09 -2.11 0.63
CA ARG A 10 7.87 -1.80 -0.57
C ARG A 10 8.20 -3.06 -1.36
N MET A 11 8.67 -4.10 -0.70
CA MET A 11 9.01 -5.35 -1.36
C MET A 11 7.80 -5.99 -2.02
N TYR A 12 6.66 -5.96 -1.33
CA TYR A 12 5.42 -6.51 -1.87
C TYR A 12 5.00 -5.77 -3.15
N LEU A 13 5.06 -4.45 -3.13
CA LEU A 13 4.71 -3.64 -4.30
C LEU A 13 5.72 -3.79 -5.43
N GLN A 14 7.01 -3.91 -5.11
CA GLN A 14 8.07 -4.09 -6.12
C GLN A 14 7.95 -5.43 -6.84
N ALA A 15 7.31 -6.40 -6.20
CA ALA A 15 7.05 -7.70 -6.84
C ALA A 15 5.92 -7.65 -7.87
N GLY A 16 5.30 -6.47 -8.08
CA GLY A 16 4.24 -6.30 -9.06
C GLY A 16 2.84 -6.41 -8.48
N ASN A 17 2.70 -6.42 -7.16
CA ASN A 17 1.42 -6.54 -6.50
C ASN A 17 0.80 -5.16 -6.24
N SER A 18 -0.51 -5.13 -6.15
CA SER A 18 -1.23 -3.96 -5.65
C SER A 18 -1.64 -4.20 -4.20
N LEU A 19 -1.94 -3.13 -3.48
CA LEU A 19 -2.22 -3.21 -2.05
C LEU A 19 -3.35 -2.27 -1.68
N THR A 20 -4.34 -2.79 -0.93
CA THR A 20 -5.44 -2.00 -0.37
C THR A 20 -5.24 -1.89 1.14
N PRO A 21 -5.94 -0.95 1.83
CA PRO A 21 -5.84 -0.88 3.28
C PRO A 21 -6.20 -2.20 3.99
N ILE A 22 -7.19 -2.92 3.48
CA ILE A 22 -7.58 -4.21 4.05
C ILE A 22 -6.45 -5.23 3.87
N ASP A 23 -5.86 -5.28 2.68
CA ASP A 23 -4.72 -6.17 2.40
C ASP A 23 -3.54 -5.84 3.31
N ALA A 24 -3.27 -4.56 3.52
CA ALA A 24 -2.17 -4.14 4.38
C ALA A 24 -2.40 -4.57 5.82
N LEU A 25 -3.64 -4.47 6.29
CA LEU A 25 -3.98 -4.91 7.64
C LEU A 25 -3.81 -6.41 7.79
N GLU A 26 -4.31 -7.19 6.84
CA GLU A 26 -4.28 -8.64 6.90
C GLU A 26 -2.86 -9.21 6.72
N LYS A 27 -2.10 -8.64 5.80
CA LYS A 27 -0.78 -9.18 5.45
C LYS A 27 0.36 -8.63 6.30
N PHE A 28 0.26 -7.37 6.69
CA PHE A 28 1.35 -6.66 7.36
C PHE A 28 0.95 -6.06 8.71
N ASN A 29 -0.29 -6.28 9.12
CA ASN A 29 -0.84 -5.70 10.35
C ASN A 29 -0.68 -4.17 10.35
N CYS A 30 -0.86 -3.56 9.18
CA CYS A 30 -0.68 -2.12 8.98
C CYS A 30 -2.03 -1.42 9.01
N PHE A 31 -2.23 -0.57 10.00
CA PHE A 31 -3.49 0.17 10.16
C PHE A 31 -3.49 1.51 9.41
N ARG A 32 -2.33 1.98 8.97
CA ARG A 32 -2.19 3.31 8.37
C ARG A 32 -1.41 3.22 7.06
N LEU A 33 -1.97 2.51 6.10
CA LEU A 33 -1.31 2.30 4.82
C LEU A 33 -0.99 3.61 4.11
N ALA A 34 -1.89 4.59 4.15
CA ALA A 34 -1.66 5.87 3.49
C ALA A 34 -0.40 6.57 4.01
N ALA A 35 -0.15 6.47 5.32
CA ALA A 35 1.06 7.03 5.92
C ALA A 35 2.31 6.29 5.45
N ARG A 36 2.23 4.97 5.32
CA ARG A 36 3.36 4.17 4.81
C ARG A 36 3.64 4.50 3.36
N VAL A 37 2.58 4.66 2.56
CA VAL A 37 2.70 5.04 1.15
C VAL A 37 3.37 6.41 1.03
N LYS A 38 2.99 7.37 1.86
CA LYS A 38 3.62 8.69 1.86
C LYS A 38 5.11 8.59 2.17
N ASN A 39 5.47 7.79 3.18
CA ASN A 39 6.87 7.60 3.56
C ASN A 39 7.68 7.03 2.39
N LEU A 40 7.11 6.06 1.68
CA LEU A 40 7.79 5.43 0.53
C LEU A 40 7.90 6.41 -0.64
N ARG A 41 6.87 7.21 -0.89
CA ARG A 41 6.93 8.25 -1.93
C ARG A 41 8.01 9.27 -1.63
N ASP A 42 8.11 9.69 -0.36
CA ASP A 42 9.15 10.63 0.07
C ASP A 42 10.55 10.04 -0.11
N ALA A 43 10.66 8.72 -0.02
CA ALA A 43 11.93 8.00 -0.25
C ALA A 43 12.22 7.76 -1.74
N GLY A 44 11.36 8.22 -2.64
CA GLY A 44 11.58 8.11 -4.08
C GLY A 44 10.87 6.96 -4.77
N VAL A 45 10.03 6.22 -4.05
CA VAL A 45 9.29 5.11 -4.64
C VAL A 45 8.09 5.65 -5.40
N ASN A 46 7.96 5.28 -6.67
CA ASN A 46 6.89 5.78 -7.55
C ASN A 46 5.61 4.98 -7.35
N ILE A 47 4.85 5.32 -6.31
CA ILE A 47 3.61 4.64 -5.99
C ILE A 47 2.43 5.41 -6.56
N ARG A 48 1.61 4.71 -7.33
CA ARG A 48 0.36 5.23 -7.87
C ARG A 48 -0.80 4.71 -7.04
N SER A 49 -1.94 5.41 -7.14
CA SER A 49 -3.14 5.00 -6.43
C SER A 49 -4.37 5.28 -7.28
N GLU A 50 -5.41 4.50 -7.03
CA GLU A 50 -6.73 4.77 -7.61
C GLU A 50 -7.78 4.55 -6.52
N LEU A 51 -8.90 5.26 -6.66
CA LEU A 51 -10.02 5.13 -5.75
C LEU A 51 -11.03 4.17 -6.35
N LEU A 52 -11.36 3.13 -5.60
CA LEU A 52 -12.31 2.10 -5.99
C LEU A 52 -13.58 2.24 -5.16
N HIS A 53 -14.69 1.85 -5.74
CA HIS A 53 -15.99 1.90 -5.08
C HIS A 53 -16.55 0.49 -4.97
N THR A 54 -17.08 0.15 -3.81
CA THR A 54 -17.78 -1.10 -3.62
C THR A 54 -19.26 -0.92 -3.97
N SER A 55 -19.96 -2.04 -4.16
CA SER A 55 -21.38 -2.00 -4.51
C SER A 55 -22.26 -1.40 -3.40
N ASP A 56 -21.79 -1.40 -2.16
CA ASP A 56 -22.51 -0.82 -1.02
C ASP A 56 -22.14 0.66 -0.77
N GLY A 57 -21.42 1.28 -1.71
CA GLY A 57 -21.12 2.70 -1.65
C GLY A 57 -19.87 3.08 -0.88
N LYS A 58 -19.09 2.11 -0.43
CA LYS A 58 -17.83 2.39 0.26
C LYS A 58 -16.72 2.67 -0.73
N LYS A 59 -15.75 3.43 -0.30
CA LYS A 59 -14.58 3.78 -1.11
C LYS A 59 -13.33 3.27 -0.45
N TYR A 60 -12.35 2.84 -1.26
CA TYR A 60 -11.03 2.45 -0.77
C TYR A 60 -9.99 2.71 -1.84
N ALA A 61 -8.76 2.97 -1.40
CA ALA A 61 -7.65 3.24 -2.32
C ALA A 61 -6.86 1.95 -2.56
N ARG A 62 -6.43 1.76 -3.80
CA ARG A 62 -5.51 0.68 -4.16
C ARG A 62 -4.21 1.31 -4.62
N TYR A 63 -3.09 0.79 -4.13
CA TYR A 63 -1.76 1.31 -4.42
C TYR A 63 -0.92 0.29 -5.16
N TRP A 64 -0.06 0.76 -6.07
CA TRP A 64 0.89 -0.07 -6.78
C TRP A 64 2.07 0.78 -7.23
N ILE A 65 3.18 0.13 -7.59
CA ILE A 65 4.34 0.85 -8.13
C ILE A 65 4.21 0.92 -9.64
N ALA A 66 4.30 2.14 -10.17
CA ALA A 66 4.31 2.38 -11.61
C ALA A 66 5.74 2.30 -12.13
N ASN A 67 5.93 1.54 -13.18
CA ASN A 67 7.22 1.45 -13.85
C ASN A 67 7.21 2.23 -15.14
#